data_4ab9378364ac11b2dab0df5ba166c175
#
_entry.id   4ab9378364ac11b2dab0df5ba166c175
#
_cell.length_a   1.000
_cell.length_b   1.000
_cell.length_c   1.000
_cell.angle_alpha   90.00
_cell.angle_beta   90.00
_cell.angle_gamma   90.00
#
_symmetry.space_group_name_H-M   'P 1'
#
loop_
_entity.id
_entity.type
_entity.pdbx_description
1 polymer ?
#
loop_
_entity_poly.entity_id
_entity_poly.type
_entity_poly.pdbx_seq_one_letter_code
_entity_poly.pdbx_strand_id
1 'polypeptide(L)'
;MFKILRIAMLAVIIFSACQNGKNYSRLESAAALLENDKVDSAYLVLKSIRHNQLTEKEQNFFNLLYTQTTYRLFIPIQSDSLINSCADFYQHRDKDTDKLCEALFYKGMIQFSLNQSEQAVISLKEAEELVEKTSSESLKHKIYNGLVTVNYATANYYLAYKYAQKELLCSQATNNKQWIAFAYNHLACAYEKIGMHDSAYHYIKEVIPLIYELPDNAKAYNLSNIGLYYLSTGDTTRAKNYLTKAYKISPMPNPSCILARLYYMEGNSKTAFMLLNKALAESDLENSILLKETMQEMLYKSGKYKEAGNMAVDIKAMKDSLEQQRQTARIQELQFNYDSRQVANNSRDFIVRTIIAFCIGIIIAATCFWFYRRNRKKEDYSQQLLIKNYHRRIAELEALGQSMSKEMDELKQNLNNVKQRNASTIACGHALYENITKGANTVSWTKNDFDCFLEYYKAINPDLFITFEKEYTNLSSGNKFLLVLQDMQLDNEQIKHILGFSSGALRSARFRIRSKKNDEKC
;
A
#
# COMPACT_ATOMS: atom_id res chain seq x y z
N MET A 1 -29.02 -21.10 -31.47
CA MET A 1 -28.32 -21.50 -30.24
C MET A 1 -27.25 -20.48 -29.82
N PHE A 2 -26.26 -20.10 -30.64
CA PHE A 2 -25.21 -19.13 -30.29
C PHE A 2 -25.70 -17.72 -29.93
N LYS A 3 -26.76 -17.19 -30.56
CA LYS A 3 -27.33 -15.87 -30.21
C LYS A 3 -28.00 -15.87 -28.84
N ILE A 4 -28.69 -16.96 -28.46
CA ILE A 4 -29.35 -17.09 -27.16
C ILE A 4 -28.30 -17.22 -26.05
N LEU A 5 -27.21 -17.97 -26.30
CA LEU A 5 -26.11 -18.10 -25.34
C LEU A 5 -25.38 -16.76 -25.09
N ARG A 6 -25.19 -15.94 -26.15
CA ARG A 6 -24.62 -14.57 -26.03
C ARG A 6 -25.55 -13.63 -25.25
N ILE A 7 -26.86 -13.71 -25.48
CA ILE A 7 -27.84 -12.88 -24.74
C ILE A 7 -27.90 -13.31 -23.27
N ALA A 8 -27.87 -14.60 -22.98
CA ALA A 8 -27.82 -15.12 -21.61
C ALA A 8 -26.52 -14.74 -20.89
N MET A 9 -25.37 -14.80 -21.57
CA MET A 9 -24.09 -14.31 -21.03
C MET A 9 -24.08 -12.80 -20.78
N LEU A 10 -24.63 -12.00 -21.69
CA LEU A 10 -24.77 -10.54 -21.51
C LEU A 10 -25.72 -10.23 -20.34
N ALA A 11 -26.84 -10.95 -20.21
CA ALA A 11 -27.78 -10.77 -19.10
C ALA A 11 -27.14 -11.11 -17.74
N VAL A 12 -26.33 -12.18 -17.65
CA VAL A 12 -25.58 -12.54 -16.42
C VAL A 12 -24.55 -11.46 -16.09
N ILE A 13 -23.83 -10.92 -17.08
CA ILE A 13 -22.85 -9.85 -16.89
C ILE A 13 -23.54 -8.55 -16.42
N ILE A 14 -24.68 -8.18 -17.02
CA ILE A 14 -25.45 -6.99 -16.63
C ILE A 14 -26.03 -7.15 -15.22
N PHE A 15 -26.56 -8.33 -14.88
CA PHE A 15 -27.07 -8.61 -13.52
C PHE A 15 -25.98 -8.57 -12.45
N SER A 16 -24.80 -9.11 -12.74
CA SER A 16 -23.63 -9.03 -11.86
C SER A 16 -23.14 -7.58 -11.69
N ALA A 17 -23.11 -6.79 -12.77
CA ALA A 17 -22.70 -5.39 -12.72
C ALA A 17 -23.67 -4.51 -11.90
N CYS A 18 -24.99 -4.75 -11.99
CA CYS A 18 -25.98 -4.02 -11.20
C CYS A 18 -25.96 -4.36 -9.71
N GLN A 19 -25.62 -5.59 -9.33
CA GLN A 19 -25.45 -5.96 -7.91
C GLN A 19 -24.16 -5.38 -7.31
N ASN A 20 -23.07 -5.38 -8.05
CA ASN A 20 -21.78 -4.81 -7.62
C ASN A 20 -21.90 -3.31 -7.31
N GLY A 21 -22.61 -2.53 -8.14
CA GLY A 21 -22.80 -1.10 -7.89
C GLY A 21 -23.55 -0.79 -6.59
N LYS A 22 -24.46 -1.66 -6.17
CA LYS A 22 -25.28 -1.46 -4.95
C LYS A 22 -24.47 -1.69 -3.66
N ASN A 23 -23.60 -2.69 -3.62
CA ASN A 23 -22.77 -2.96 -2.45
C ASN A 23 -21.68 -1.89 -2.29
N TYR A 24 -21.04 -1.48 -3.38
CA TYR A 24 -20.03 -0.42 -3.36
C TYR A 24 -20.60 0.91 -2.84
N SER A 25 -21.79 1.32 -3.32
CA SER A 25 -22.47 2.53 -2.83
C SER A 25 -22.80 2.48 -1.32
N ARG A 26 -23.12 1.30 -0.77
CA ARG A 26 -23.33 1.12 0.67
C ARG A 26 -22.03 1.24 1.46
N LEU A 27 -20.92 0.73 0.93
CA LEU A 27 -19.59 0.90 1.53
C LEU A 27 -19.18 2.38 1.53
N GLU A 28 -19.39 3.10 0.42
CA GLU A 28 -19.15 4.55 0.37
C GLU A 28 -20.02 5.32 1.37
N SER A 29 -21.28 4.92 1.53
CA SER A 29 -22.17 5.48 2.55
C SER A 29 -21.65 5.25 3.97
N ALA A 30 -21.12 4.04 4.25
CA ALA A 30 -20.50 3.75 5.54
C ALA A 30 -19.22 4.57 5.75
N ALA A 31 -18.39 4.75 4.73
CA ALA A 31 -17.21 5.60 4.77
C ALA A 31 -17.57 7.06 5.09
N ALA A 32 -18.55 7.61 4.38
CA ALA A 32 -19.03 8.97 4.63
C ALA A 32 -19.60 9.16 6.05
N LEU A 33 -20.25 8.13 6.61
CA LEU A 33 -20.71 8.16 8.01
C LEU A 33 -19.53 8.19 8.98
N LEU A 34 -18.45 7.44 8.70
CA LEU A 34 -17.23 7.44 9.51
C LEU A 34 -16.49 8.77 9.46
N GLU A 35 -16.43 9.41 8.30
CA GLU A 35 -15.87 10.76 8.14
C GLU A 35 -16.65 11.81 8.95
N ASN A 36 -17.98 11.65 9.05
CA ASN A 36 -18.86 12.52 9.82
C ASN A 36 -19.02 12.10 11.30
N ASP A 37 -18.13 11.26 11.82
CA ASP A 37 -18.11 10.77 13.21
C ASP A 37 -19.38 9.99 13.65
N LYS A 38 -20.18 9.49 12.70
CA LYS A 38 -21.37 8.69 12.93
C LYS A 38 -21.07 7.19 12.96
N VAL A 39 -20.22 6.79 13.91
CA VAL A 39 -19.61 5.44 13.95
C VAL A 39 -20.64 4.34 14.14
N ASP A 40 -21.63 4.54 15.04
CA ASP A 40 -22.71 3.57 15.28
C ASP A 40 -23.55 3.31 14.01
N SER A 41 -23.87 4.40 13.28
CA SER A 41 -24.61 4.31 12.03
C SER A 41 -23.84 3.56 10.95
N ALA A 42 -22.53 3.82 10.84
CA ALA A 42 -21.63 3.09 9.94
C ALA A 42 -21.62 1.59 10.27
N TYR A 43 -21.55 1.24 11.57
CA TYR A 43 -21.58 -0.14 12.02
C TYR A 43 -22.86 -0.88 11.62
N LEU A 44 -24.01 -0.23 11.76
CA LEU A 44 -25.30 -0.79 11.34
C LEU A 44 -25.36 -1.02 9.83
N VAL A 45 -24.85 -0.08 9.03
CA VAL A 45 -24.77 -0.23 7.57
C VAL A 45 -23.88 -1.42 7.22
N LEU A 46 -22.68 -1.51 7.80
CA LEU A 46 -21.72 -2.60 7.54
C LEU A 46 -22.31 -3.97 7.93
N LYS A 47 -22.94 -4.09 9.09
CA LYS A 47 -23.62 -5.33 9.51
C LYS A 47 -24.72 -5.81 8.55
N SER A 48 -25.32 -4.90 7.81
CA SER A 48 -26.39 -5.22 6.86
C SER A 48 -25.88 -5.72 5.50
N ILE A 49 -24.55 -5.72 5.26
CA ILE A 49 -23.94 -6.16 4.00
C ILE A 49 -23.69 -7.68 4.05
N ARG A 50 -24.07 -8.36 2.97
CA ARG A 50 -23.85 -9.82 2.84
C ARG A 50 -22.47 -10.09 2.23
N HIS A 51 -21.57 -10.71 2.99
CA HIS A 51 -20.18 -10.95 2.60
C HIS A 51 -20.02 -11.82 1.35
N ASN A 52 -20.89 -12.82 1.16
CA ASN A 52 -20.82 -13.75 0.01
C ASN A 52 -21.18 -13.10 -1.35
N GLN A 53 -21.54 -11.84 -1.36
CA GLN A 53 -21.90 -11.07 -2.56
C GLN A 53 -20.89 -9.97 -2.89
N LEU A 54 -19.80 -9.89 -2.15
CA LEU A 54 -18.77 -8.87 -2.35
C LEU A 54 -17.70 -9.36 -3.33
N THR A 55 -17.29 -8.48 -4.22
CA THR A 55 -16.07 -8.66 -5.01
C THR A 55 -14.83 -8.55 -4.09
N GLU A 56 -13.68 -9.01 -4.55
CA GLU A 56 -12.44 -8.92 -3.77
C GLU A 56 -12.13 -7.47 -3.33
N LYS A 57 -12.33 -6.49 -4.22
CA LYS A 57 -12.15 -5.08 -3.91
C LYS A 57 -13.14 -4.58 -2.86
N GLU A 58 -14.41 -4.93 -3.01
CA GLU A 58 -15.46 -4.58 -2.03
C GLU A 58 -15.22 -5.27 -0.68
N GLN A 59 -14.76 -6.53 -0.67
CA GLN A 59 -14.45 -7.25 0.56
C GLN A 59 -13.30 -6.59 1.33
N ASN A 60 -12.23 -6.17 0.66
CA ASN A 60 -11.14 -5.48 1.33
C ASN A 60 -11.54 -4.06 1.79
N PHE A 61 -12.36 -3.36 1.02
CA PHE A 61 -12.92 -2.09 1.46
C PHE A 61 -13.87 -2.27 2.67
N PHE A 62 -14.72 -3.29 2.65
CA PHE A 62 -15.53 -3.68 3.81
C PHE A 62 -14.65 -3.98 5.03
N ASN A 63 -13.60 -4.79 4.87
CA ASN A 63 -12.70 -5.16 5.96
C ASN A 63 -12.03 -3.93 6.59
N LEU A 64 -11.59 -2.96 5.77
CA LEU A 64 -11.04 -1.70 6.24
C LEU A 64 -12.05 -0.91 7.08
N LEU A 65 -13.24 -0.67 6.52
CA LEU A 65 -14.29 0.11 7.20
C LEU A 65 -14.81 -0.60 8.46
N TYR A 66 -14.94 -1.93 8.42
CA TYR A 66 -15.38 -2.72 9.57
C TYR A 66 -14.33 -2.67 10.69
N THR A 67 -13.05 -2.82 10.35
CA THR A 67 -11.96 -2.69 11.31
C THR A 67 -11.90 -1.29 11.92
N GLN A 68 -11.98 -0.25 11.09
CA GLN A 68 -12.06 1.14 11.54
C GLN A 68 -13.22 1.36 12.50
N THR A 69 -14.39 0.86 12.16
CA THR A 69 -15.62 1.02 12.95
C THR A 69 -15.53 0.30 14.28
N THR A 70 -15.11 -0.97 14.29
CA THR A 70 -14.98 -1.77 15.52
C THR A 70 -13.91 -1.21 16.45
N TYR A 71 -12.77 -0.74 15.90
CA TYR A 71 -11.73 -0.07 16.66
C TYR A 71 -12.26 1.22 17.35
N ARG A 72 -13.00 2.06 16.62
CA ARG A 72 -13.56 3.31 17.15
C ARG A 72 -14.70 3.10 18.15
N LEU A 73 -15.43 2.00 18.05
CA LEU A 73 -16.46 1.59 19.03
C LEU A 73 -15.88 0.84 20.22
N PHE A 74 -14.57 0.69 20.31
CA PHE A 74 -13.90 -0.11 21.34
C PHE A 74 -14.42 -1.56 21.45
N ILE A 75 -14.89 -2.12 20.31
CA ILE A 75 -15.25 -3.52 20.24
C ILE A 75 -13.96 -4.34 20.23
N PRO A 76 -13.78 -5.31 21.16
CA PRO A 76 -12.55 -6.08 21.26
C PRO A 76 -12.22 -6.80 19.95
N ILE A 77 -11.05 -6.53 19.38
CA ILE A 77 -10.52 -7.19 18.18
C ILE A 77 -9.51 -8.22 18.64
N GLN A 78 -9.75 -9.49 18.32
CA GLN A 78 -8.96 -10.62 18.80
C GLN A 78 -7.85 -11.05 17.82
N SER A 79 -7.87 -10.55 16.59
CA SER A 79 -6.93 -10.90 15.54
C SER A 79 -6.77 -9.74 14.56
N ASP A 80 -5.58 -9.58 14.00
CA ASP A 80 -5.29 -8.60 12.95
C ASP A 80 -5.49 -9.14 11.52
N SER A 81 -6.01 -10.37 11.36
CA SER A 81 -6.11 -11.05 10.07
C SER A 81 -6.91 -10.29 9.01
N LEU A 82 -8.04 -9.66 9.41
CA LEU A 82 -8.85 -8.87 8.49
C LEU A 82 -8.09 -7.68 7.93
N ILE A 83 -7.41 -6.94 8.79
CA ILE A 83 -6.67 -5.74 8.38
C ILE A 83 -5.36 -6.08 7.68
N ASN A 84 -4.74 -7.22 8.00
CA ASN A 84 -3.60 -7.75 7.27
C ASN A 84 -3.94 -8.04 5.82
N SER A 85 -5.07 -8.73 5.57
CA SER A 85 -5.58 -9.00 4.22
C SER A 85 -5.81 -7.70 3.45
N CYS A 86 -6.36 -6.70 4.12
CA CYS A 86 -6.62 -5.37 3.59
C CYS A 86 -5.34 -4.64 3.16
N ALA A 87 -4.35 -4.58 4.05
CA ALA A 87 -3.07 -3.94 3.77
C ALA A 87 -2.37 -4.62 2.58
N ASP A 88 -2.36 -5.96 2.56
CA ASP A 88 -1.79 -6.76 1.48
C ASP A 88 -2.45 -6.48 0.12
N PHE A 89 -3.78 -6.37 0.11
CA PHE A 89 -4.55 -6.05 -1.08
C PHE A 89 -4.21 -4.65 -1.64
N TYR A 90 -4.22 -3.61 -0.79
CA TYR A 90 -3.92 -2.26 -1.23
C TYR A 90 -2.44 -2.06 -1.59
N GLN A 91 -1.54 -2.81 -0.99
CA GLN A 91 -0.12 -2.78 -1.32
C GLN A 91 0.18 -3.38 -2.70
N HIS A 92 -0.44 -4.52 -3.04
CA HIS A 92 -0.03 -5.31 -4.19
C HIS A 92 -1.00 -5.22 -5.38
N ARG A 93 -2.31 -4.98 -5.16
CA ARG A 93 -3.34 -5.10 -6.18
C ARG A 93 -4.01 -3.78 -6.55
N ASP A 94 -4.53 -3.02 -5.60
CA ASP A 94 -5.30 -1.80 -5.88
C ASP A 94 -4.42 -0.54 -5.91
N LYS A 95 -3.31 -0.53 -5.17
CA LYS A 95 -2.33 0.57 -5.08
C LYS A 95 -2.93 1.92 -4.67
N ASP A 96 -4.05 1.91 -3.95
CA ASP A 96 -4.65 3.09 -3.33
C ASP A 96 -3.82 3.45 -2.08
N THR A 97 -3.01 4.48 -2.20
CA THR A 97 -2.05 4.87 -1.16
C THR A 97 -2.74 5.32 0.12
N ASP A 98 -3.87 6.04 0.03
CA ASP A 98 -4.57 6.55 1.21
C ASP A 98 -5.22 5.39 2.00
N LYS A 99 -5.87 4.45 1.30
CA LYS A 99 -6.42 3.25 1.94
C LYS A 99 -5.33 2.32 2.48
N LEU A 100 -4.18 2.23 1.81
CA LEU A 100 -3.03 1.49 2.33
C LEU A 100 -2.51 2.12 3.63
N CYS A 101 -2.32 3.45 3.65
CA CYS A 101 -1.92 4.17 4.87
C CYS A 101 -2.90 3.94 6.02
N GLU A 102 -4.20 4.01 5.72
CA GLU A 102 -5.24 3.78 6.72
C GLU A 102 -5.26 2.34 7.21
N ALA A 103 -5.12 1.36 6.33
CA ALA A 103 -5.01 -0.05 6.68
C ALA A 103 -3.79 -0.33 7.56
N LEU A 104 -2.63 0.21 7.22
CA LEU A 104 -1.40 0.06 8.00
C LEU A 104 -1.51 0.74 9.38
N PHE A 105 -2.17 1.89 9.46
CA PHE A 105 -2.45 2.54 10.74
C PHE A 105 -3.30 1.64 11.65
N TYR A 106 -4.46 1.15 11.17
CA TYR A 106 -5.31 0.27 11.99
C TYR A 106 -4.64 -1.07 12.29
N LYS A 107 -3.87 -1.62 11.35
CA LYS A 107 -3.04 -2.79 11.59
C LYS A 107 -2.09 -2.57 12.78
N GLY A 108 -1.34 -1.47 12.77
CA GLY A 108 -0.43 -1.13 13.86
C GLY A 108 -1.16 -0.95 15.19
N MET A 109 -2.29 -0.27 15.21
CA MET A 109 -3.06 -0.05 16.45
C MET A 109 -3.67 -1.35 17.00
N ILE A 110 -4.14 -2.24 16.14
CA ILE A 110 -4.64 -3.57 16.54
C ILE A 110 -3.48 -4.43 17.06
N GLN A 111 -2.36 -4.48 16.37
CA GLN A 111 -1.17 -5.21 16.81
C GLN A 111 -0.71 -4.71 18.20
N PHE A 112 -0.76 -3.41 18.43
CA PHE A 112 -0.46 -2.83 19.73
C PHE A 112 -1.46 -3.31 20.81
N SER A 113 -2.77 -3.30 20.51
CA SER A 113 -3.78 -3.80 21.44
C SER A 113 -3.65 -5.30 21.75
N LEU A 114 -3.07 -6.06 20.82
CA LEU A 114 -2.75 -7.49 20.97
C LEU A 114 -1.38 -7.74 21.66
N ASN A 115 -0.76 -6.70 22.24
CA ASN A 115 0.57 -6.75 22.86
C ASN A 115 1.72 -7.13 21.90
N GLN A 116 1.56 -6.85 20.61
CA GLN A 116 2.55 -7.07 19.54
C GLN A 116 3.25 -5.74 19.21
N SER A 117 3.91 -5.13 20.20
CA SER A 117 4.43 -3.76 20.07
C SER A 117 5.48 -3.59 18.96
N GLU A 118 6.30 -4.60 18.70
CA GLU A 118 7.31 -4.55 17.62
C GLU A 118 6.63 -4.48 16.24
N GLN A 119 5.66 -5.36 15.98
CA GLN A 119 4.89 -5.37 14.74
C GLN A 119 4.08 -4.09 14.59
N ALA A 120 3.51 -3.58 15.67
CA ALA A 120 2.79 -2.32 15.67
C ALA A 120 3.68 -1.15 15.21
N VAL A 121 4.90 -1.05 15.73
CA VAL A 121 5.86 -0.02 15.30
C VAL A 121 6.20 -0.17 13.83
N ILE A 122 6.44 -1.40 13.35
CA ILE A 122 6.75 -1.64 11.92
C ILE A 122 5.60 -1.16 11.05
N SER A 123 4.35 -1.59 11.33
CA SER A 123 3.18 -1.18 10.55
C SER A 123 2.94 0.32 10.56
N LEU A 124 3.12 0.99 11.71
CA LEU A 124 2.97 2.44 11.82
C LEU A 124 4.10 3.19 11.09
N LYS A 125 5.32 2.64 11.06
CA LYS A 125 6.45 3.23 10.33
C LYS A 125 6.27 3.09 8.82
N GLU A 126 5.75 1.97 8.33
CA GLU A 126 5.35 1.80 6.93
C GLU A 126 4.26 2.81 6.54
N ALA A 127 3.28 3.03 7.42
CA ALA A 127 2.25 4.05 7.22
C ALA A 127 2.86 5.47 7.21
N GLU A 128 3.80 5.80 8.10
CA GLU A 128 4.50 7.09 8.12
C GLU A 128 5.23 7.35 6.80
N GLU A 129 5.97 6.37 6.29
CA GLU A 129 6.72 6.51 5.03
C GLU A 129 5.80 6.82 3.84
N LEU A 130 4.61 6.24 3.82
CA LEU A 130 3.63 6.45 2.76
C LEU A 130 2.90 7.78 2.91
N VAL A 131 2.48 8.14 4.13
CA VAL A 131 1.67 9.34 4.37
C VAL A 131 2.44 10.64 4.13
N GLU A 132 3.76 10.63 4.25
CA GLU A 132 4.60 11.79 3.87
C GLU A 132 4.48 12.13 2.36
N LYS A 133 4.03 11.16 1.55
CA LYS A 133 3.78 11.34 0.11
C LYS A 133 2.35 11.78 -0.19
N THR A 134 1.47 11.85 0.81
CA THR A 134 0.08 12.28 0.67
C THR A 134 -0.10 13.72 1.16
N SER A 135 -1.18 14.36 0.73
CA SER A 135 -1.59 15.68 1.22
C SER A 135 -2.59 15.60 2.39
N SER A 136 -2.92 14.41 2.89
CA SER A 136 -3.94 14.21 3.91
C SER A 136 -3.42 14.48 5.32
N GLU A 137 -3.62 15.69 5.84
CA GLU A 137 -3.27 16.04 7.22
C GLU A 137 -4.04 15.18 8.25
N SER A 138 -5.24 14.70 7.89
CA SER A 138 -6.02 13.79 8.74
C SER A 138 -5.34 12.42 8.90
N LEU A 139 -4.81 11.85 7.83
CA LEU A 139 -4.05 10.60 7.89
C LEU A 139 -2.73 10.77 8.65
N LYS A 140 -2.01 11.87 8.39
CA LYS A 140 -0.79 12.21 9.13
C LYS A 140 -1.06 12.29 10.64
N HIS A 141 -2.11 13.02 11.04
CA HIS A 141 -2.51 13.09 12.44
C HIS A 141 -2.75 11.71 13.04
N LYS A 142 -3.57 10.85 12.41
CA LYS A 142 -3.85 9.49 12.90
C LYS A 142 -2.56 8.69 13.11
N ILE A 143 -1.67 8.70 12.12
CA ILE A 143 -0.41 7.92 12.16
C ILE A 143 0.53 8.43 13.24
N TYR A 144 0.70 9.76 13.36
CA TYR A 144 1.54 10.32 14.41
C TYR A 144 0.96 10.08 15.81
N ASN A 145 -0.35 10.16 15.96
CA ASN A 145 -1.05 9.79 17.19
C ASN A 145 -0.76 8.33 17.59
N GLY A 146 -0.86 7.40 16.63
CA GLY A 146 -0.50 5.99 16.85
C GLY A 146 0.96 5.82 17.26
N LEU A 147 1.89 6.50 16.58
CA LEU A 147 3.32 6.46 16.92
C LEU A 147 3.61 7.08 18.29
N VAL A 148 2.91 8.15 18.69
CA VAL A 148 2.98 8.69 20.06
C VAL A 148 2.55 7.63 21.06
N THR A 149 1.39 7.03 20.83
CA THR A 149 0.79 6.04 21.75
C THR A 149 1.72 4.86 22.00
N VAL A 150 2.22 4.25 20.92
CA VAL A 150 3.10 3.07 21.03
C VAL A 150 4.44 3.44 21.67
N ASN A 151 5.08 4.54 21.29
CA ASN A 151 6.35 4.96 21.86
C ASN A 151 6.22 5.36 23.34
N TYR A 152 5.13 6.02 23.72
CA TYR A 152 4.87 6.36 25.10
C TYR A 152 4.67 5.11 25.98
N ALA A 153 3.88 4.15 25.51
CA ALA A 153 3.61 2.91 26.22
C ALA A 153 4.86 2.01 26.37
N THR A 154 5.77 2.08 25.41
CA THR A 154 7.06 1.35 25.45
C THR A 154 8.20 2.15 26.10
N ALA A 155 7.87 3.24 26.82
CA ALA A 155 8.79 4.13 27.51
C ALA A 155 9.82 4.86 26.60
N ASN A 156 9.60 4.91 25.29
CA ASN A 156 10.40 5.69 24.35
C ASN A 156 9.94 7.16 24.34
N TYR A 157 9.97 7.82 25.50
CA TYR A 157 9.34 9.13 25.71
C TYR A 157 9.89 10.24 24.80
N TYR A 158 11.17 10.18 24.43
CA TYR A 158 11.76 11.15 23.51
C TYR A 158 11.22 11.00 22.08
N LEU A 159 10.99 9.79 21.61
CA LEU A 159 10.33 9.57 20.33
C LEU A 159 8.86 9.94 20.40
N ALA A 160 8.15 9.59 21.48
CA ALA A 160 6.78 10.02 21.70
C ALA A 160 6.66 11.56 21.63
N TYR A 161 7.57 12.29 22.27
CA TYR A 161 7.66 13.75 22.18
C TYR A 161 7.80 14.25 20.72
N LYS A 162 8.74 13.68 19.97
CA LYS A 162 8.95 14.08 18.56
C LYS A 162 7.71 13.85 17.71
N TYR A 163 7.02 12.72 17.87
CA TYR A 163 5.80 12.44 17.13
C TYR A 163 4.63 13.31 17.61
N ALA A 164 4.54 13.63 18.89
CA ALA A 164 3.54 14.55 19.41
C ALA A 164 3.68 15.97 18.82
N GLN A 165 4.91 16.42 18.53
CA GLN A 165 5.14 17.68 17.81
C GLN A 165 4.60 17.62 16.38
N LYS A 166 4.86 16.53 15.65
CA LYS A 166 4.32 16.32 14.30
C LYS A 166 2.78 16.24 14.33
N GLU A 167 2.22 15.52 15.31
CA GLU A 167 0.78 15.41 15.55
C GLU A 167 0.13 16.78 15.74
N LEU A 168 0.75 17.65 16.56
CA LEU A 168 0.26 19.00 16.81
C LEU A 168 0.21 19.83 15.52
N LEU A 169 1.25 19.77 14.70
CA LEU A 169 1.29 20.51 13.43
C LEU A 169 0.13 20.10 12.50
N CYS A 170 -0.10 18.80 12.33
CA CYS A 170 -1.21 18.29 11.52
C CYS A 170 -2.58 18.66 12.12
N SER A 171 -2.71 18.60 13.44
CA SER A 171 -3.93 18.97 14.15
C SER A 171 -4.27 20.44 13.97
N GLN A 172 -3.27 21.31 14.03
CA GLN A 172 -3.42 22.74 13.80
C GLN A 172 -3.78 23.04 12.33
N ALA A 173 -3.16 22.35 11.38
CA ALA A 173 -3.47 22.50 9.96
C ALA A 173 -4.95 22.15 9.63
N THR A 174 -5.51 21.16 10.33
CA THR A 174 -6.94 20.79 10.18
C THR A 174 -7.89 21.66 11.01
N ASN A 175 -7.38 22.50 11.91
CA ASN A 175 -8.13 23.28 12.89
C ASN A 175 -9.12 22.42 13.73
N ASN A 176 -8.79 21.14 13.97
CA ASN A 176 -9.63 20.24 14.74
C ASN A 176 -9.28 20.35 16.23
N LYS A 177 -10.15 21.00 17.01
CA LYS A 177 -9.94 21.26 18.45
C LYS A 177 -9.71 19.99 19.26
N GLN A 178 -10.40 18.91 18.94
CA GLN A 178 -10.22 17.62 19.62
C GLN A 178 -8.82 17.06 19.38
N TRP A 179 -8.34 17.11 18.16
CA TRP A 179 -6.99 16.62 17.82
C TRP A 179 -5.91 17.51 18.43
N ILE A 180 -6.11 18.83 18.42
CA ILE A 180 -5.21 19.79 19.09
C ILE A 180 -5.14 19.47 20.59
N ALA A 181 -6.27 19.21 21.26
CA ALA A 181 -6.29 18.86 22.67
C ALA A 181 -5.57 17.53 22.96
N PHE A 182 -5.73 16.52 22.10
CA PHE A 182 -4.97 15.26 22.20
C PHE A 182 -3.48 15.49 22.02
N ALA A 183 -3.05 16.24 21.01
CA ALA A 183 -1.65 16.54 20.78
C ALA A 183 -1.00 17.32 21.94
N TYR A 184 -1.72 18.30 22.51
CA TYR A 184 -1.25 18.99 23.71
C TYR A 184 -1.10 18.05 24.91
N ASN A 185 -2.04 17.13 25.13
CA ASN A 185 -1.92 16.12 26.19
C ASN A 185 -0.73 15.20 25.95
N HIS A 186 -0.52 14.74 24.73
CA HIS A 186 0.61 13.89 24.40
C HIS A 186 1.94 14.61 24.64
N LEU A 187 2.03 15.87 24.25
CA LEU A 187 3.20 16.70 24.55
C LEU A 187 3.41 16.86 26.07
N ALA A 188 2.35 17.18 26.80
CA ALA A 188 2.43 17.31 28.26
C ALA A 188 2.91 16.01 28.92
N CYS A 189 2.33 14.87 28.54
CA CYS A 189 2.73 13.57 29.08
C CYS A 189 4.19 13.22 28.73
N ALA A 190 4.59 13.46 27.47
CA ALA A 190 5.96 13.19 27.04
C ALA A 190 6.98 14.09 27.73
N TYR A 191 6.70 15.40 27.82
CA TYR A 191 7.55 16.35 28.55
C TYR A 191 7.70 16.00 30.04
N GLU A 192 6.61 15.58 30.70
CA GLU A 192 6.64 15.15 32.08
C GLU A 192 7.60 13.95 32.26
N LYS A 193 7.52 12.95 31.37
CA LYS A 193 8.37 11.76 31.44
C LYS A 193 9.85 12.02 31.11
N ILE A 194 10.16 13.03 30.31
CA ILE A 194 11.55 13.45 30.06
C ILE A 194 12.08 14.47 31.06
N GLY A 195 11.29 14.83 32.08
CA GLY A 195 11.70 15.73 33.20
C GLY A 195 11.59 17.23 32.87
N MET A 196 10.89 17.61 31.77
CA MET A 196 10.68 19.01 31.40
C MET A 196 9.34 19.53 31.93
N HIS A 197 9.25 19.65 33.25
CA HIS A 197 7.99 19.92 33.95
C HIS A 197 7.33 21.27 33.60
N ASP A 198 8.11 22.33 33.34
CA ASP A 198 7.57 23.63 32.93
C ASP A 198 6.89 23.55 31.55
N SER A 199 7.49 22.82 30.61
CA SER A 199 6.92 22.57 29.29
C SER A 199 5.66 21.71 29.40
N ALA A 200 5.67 20.67 30.23
CA ALA A 200 4.51 19.85 30.50
C ALA A 200 3.35 20.70 31.04
N TYR A 201 3.62 21.56 32.02
CA TYR A 201 2.61 22.46 32.59
C TYR A 201 2.07 23.46 31.60
N HIS A 202 2.92 24.00 30.70
CA HIS A 202 2.47 24.87 29.61
C HIS A 202 1.39 24.19 28.77
N TYR A 203 1.64 22.96 28.29
CA TYR A 203 0.67 22.25 27.45
C TYR A 203 -0.59 21.82 28.20
N ILE A 204 -0.49 21.49 29.49
CA ILE A 204 -1.68 21.27 30.34
C ILE A 204 -2.57 22.52 30.39
N LYS A 205 -1.98 23.72 30.48
CA LYS A 205 -2.76 24.97 30.44
C LYS A 205 -3.45 25.19 29.10
N GLU A 206 -2.81 24.80 28.00
CA GLU A 206 -3.40 24.93 26.64
C GLU A 206 -4.58 23.97 26.43
N VAL A 207 -4.59 22.79 27.09
CA VAL A 207 -5.71 21.84 27.00
C VAL A 207 -6.96 22.34 27.73
N ILE A 208 -6.79 22.96 28.91
CA ILE A 208 -7.90 23.27 29.83
C ILE A 208 -9.02 24.10 29.16
N PRO A 209 -8.76 25.18 28.41
CA PRO A 209 -9.82 25.93 27.75
C PRO A 209 -10.54 25.15 26.66
N LEU A 210 -9.86 24.21 25.98
CA LEU A 210 -10.45 23.42 24.91
C LEU A 210 -11.46 22.38 25.41
N ILE A 211 -11.30 21.89 26.64
CA ILE A 211 -12.13 20.80 27.21
C ILE A 211 -13.62 21.07 27.09
N TYR A 212 -14.05 22.32 27.29
CA TYR A 212 -15.48 22.67 27.28
C TYR A 212 -16.14 22.52 25.92
N GLU A 213 -15.34 22.53 24.85
CA GLU A 213 -15.80 22.43 23.46
C GLU A 213 -15.72 20.98 22.90
N LEU A 214 -15.13 20.04 23.68
CA LEU A 214 -14.94 18.67 23.24
C LEU A 214 -16.19 17.81 23.46
N PRO A 215 -16.42 16.78 22.64
CA PRO A 215 -17.40 15.73 22.94
C PRO A 215 -17.04 14.96 24.20
N ASP A 216 -18.02 14.35 24.86
CA ASP A 216 -17.88 13.78 26.20
C ASP A 216 -16.77 12.74 26.33
N ASN A 217 -16.60 11.85 25.34
CA ASN A 217 -15.51 10.86 25.35
C ASN A 217 -14.12 11.54 25.34
N ALA A 218 -13.91 12.51 24.46
CA ALA A 218 -12.66 13.26 24.38
C ALA A 218 -12.45 14.13 25.64
N LYS A 219 -13.53 14.70 26.18
CA LYS A 219 -13.51 15.47 27.43
C LYS A 219 -13.06 14.60 28.61
N ALA A 220 -13.64 13.41 28.76
CA ALA A 220 -13.27 12.47 29.83
C ALA A 220 -11.80 12.04 29.72
N TYR A 221 -11.33 11.73 28.50
CA TYR A 221 -9.94 11.37 28.25
C TYR A 221 -8.98 12.50 28.63
N ASN A 222 -9.23 13.72 28.19
CA ASN A 222 -8.38 14.88 28.48
C ASN A 222 -8.38 15.23 29.97
N LEU A 223 -9.54 15.21 30.63
CA LEU A 223 -9.63 15.42 32.08
C LEU A 223 -8.85 14.35 32.87
N SER A 224 -8.88 13.10 32.42
CA SER A 224 -8.11 12.02 33.02
C SER A 224 -6.60 12.27 32.94
N ASN A 225 -6.11 12.66 31.77
CA ASN A 225 -4.69 12.93 31.56
C ASN A 225 -4.21 14.14 32.38
N ILE A 226 -5.02 15.19 32.48
CA ILE A 226 -4.73 16.32 33.38
C ILE A 226 -4.68 15.86 34.84
N GLY A 227 -5.61 14.99 35.26
CA GLY A 227 -5.61 14.42 36.60
C GLY A 227 -4.36 13.57 36.87
N LEU A 228 -3.93 12.76 35.90
CA LEU A 228 -2.69 11.98 35.97
C LEU A 228 -1.44 12.88 36.07
N TYR A 229 -1.41 13.96 35.28
CA TYR A 229 -0.34 14.95 35.38
C TYR A 229 -0.24 15.55 36.80
N TYR A 230 -1.35 16.03 37.37
CA TYR A 230 -1.33 16.58 38.74
C TYR A 230 -0.96 15.51 39.79
N LEU A 231 -1.30 14.25 39.54
CA LEU A 231 -0.86 13.16 40.43
C LEU A 231 0.66 12.94 40.36
N SER A 232 1.26 12.99 39.17
CA SER A 232 2.72 12.83 38.98
C SER A 232 3.51 13.97 39.62
N THR A 233 2.93 15.19 39.65
CA THR A 233 3.53 16.36 40.32
C THR A 233 3.24 16.42 41.81
N GLY A 234 2.51 15.45 42.39
CA GLY A 234 2.20 15.37 43.81
C GLY A 234 0.97 16.18 44.24
N ASP A 235 0.31 16.90 43.34
CA ASP A 235 -0.93 17.64 43.64
C ASP A 235 -2.15 16.72 43.60
N THR A 236 -2.29 15.92 44.67
CA THR A 236 -3.38 14.94 44.80
C THR A 236 -4.76 15.58 44.84
N THR A 237 -4.88 16.84 45.30
CA THR A 237 -6.14 17.57 45.35
C THR A 237 -6.65 17.91 43.97
N ARG A 238 -5.81 18.51 43.10
CA ARG A 238 -6.17 18.77 41.71
C ARG A 238 -6.36 17.47 40.93
N ALA A 239 -5.48 16.48 41.13
CA ALA A 239 -5.61 15.17 40.53
C ALA A 239 -6.99 14.57 40.76
N LYS A 240 -7.42 14.49 42.01
CA LYS A 240 -8.72 13.96 42.42
C LYS A 240 -9.88 14.76 41.82
N ASN A 241 -9.78 16.08 41.76
CA ASN A 241 -10.82 16.92 41.14
C ASN A 241 -10.99 16.61 39.66
N TYR A 242 -9.89 16.55 38.88
CA TYR A 242 -9.95 16.27 37.44
C TYR A 242 -10.38 14.83 37.14
N LEU A 243 -9.85 13.85 37.88
CA LEU A 243 -10.25 12.44 37.77
C LEU A 243 -11.74 12.24 38.13
N THR A 244 -12.26 12.95 39.13
CA THR A 244 -13.69 12.91 39.49
C THR A 244 -14.56 13.48 38.37
N LYS A 245 -14.15 14.59 37.74
CA LYS A 245 -14.86 15.16 36.56
C LYS A 245 -14.85 14.20 35.41
N ALA A 246 -13.71 13.56 35.10
CA ALA A 246 -13.60 12.55 34.05
C ALA A 246 -14.52 11.36 34.32
N TYR A 247 -14.47 10.82 35.53
CA TYR A 247 -15.30 9.68 35.96
C TYR A 247 -16.81 9.94 35.84
N LYS A 248 -17.26 11.18 36.13
CA LYS A 248 -18.68 11.56 36.01
C LYS A 248 -19.17 11.51 34.57
N ILE A 249 -18.30 11.75 33.60
CA ILE A 249 -18.60 11.69 32.18
C ILE A 249 -18.52 10.25 31.68
N SER A 250 -17.40 9.59 31.98
CA SER A 250 -17.15 8.18 31.60
C SER A 250 -16.27 7.50 32.65
N PRO A 251 -16.71 6.38 33.23
CA PRO A 251 -15.94 5.65 34.26
C PRO A 251 -14.85 4.77 33.62
N MET A 252 -13.92 5.38 32.90
CA MET A 252 -12.80 4.67 32.27
C MET A 252 -11.98 3.86 33.32
N PRO A 253 -11.53 2.63 32.99
CA PRO A 253 -10.94 1.70 33.97
C PRO A 253 -9.70 2.25 34.69
N ASN A 254 -8.66 2.65 33.94
CA ASN A 254 -7.41 3.16 34.52
C ASN A 254 -7.61 4.38 35.44
N PRO A 255 -8.26 5.46 35.01
CA PRO A 255 -8.57 6.60 35.89
C PRO A 255 -9.44 6.21 37.08
N SER A 256 -10.37 5.28 36.93
CA SER A 256 -11.21 4.78 38.02
C SER A 256 -10.41 4.06 39.07
N CYS A 257 -9.45 3.22 38.70
CA CYS A 257 -8.53 2.56 39.60
C CYS A 257 -7.72 3.58 40.43
N ILE A 258 -7.20 4.61 39.76
CA ILE A 258 -6.39 5.65 40.45
C ILE A 258 -7.26 6.47 41.39
N LEU A 259 -8.42 6.91 40.93
CA LEU A 259 -9.36 7.66 41.78
C LEU A 259 -9.81 6.84 43.00
N ALA A 260 -10.07 5.55 42.80
CA ALA A 260 -10.44 4.65 43.88
C ALA A 260 -9.29 4.49 44.90
N ARG A 261 -8.04 4.35 44.43
CA ARG A 261 -6.88 4.31 45.36
C ARG A 261 -6.75 5.60 46.16
N LEU A 262 -6.97 6.77 45.55
CA LEU A 262 -6.95 8.05 46.27
C LEU A 262 -8.04 8.09 47.37
N TYR A 263 -9.28 7.69 47.08
CA TYR A 263 -10.33 7.59 48.10
C TYR A 263 -10.03 6.56 49.17
N TYR A 264 -9.45 5.41 48.79
CA TYR A 264 -9.06 4.38 49.75
C TYR A 264 -7.98 4.87 50.72
N MET A 265 -6.96 5.58 50.23
CA MET A 265 -5.90 6.18 51.05
C MET A 265 -6.44 7.24 52.04
N GLU A 266 -7.52 7.93 51.69
CA GLU A 266 -8.23 8.85 52.60
C GLU A 266 -9.17 8.15 53.61
N GLY A 267 -9.16 6.81 53.64
CA GLY A 267 -10.04 6.02 54.50
C GLY A 267 -11.46 5.81 53.96
N ASN A 268 -11.79 6.34 52.81
CA ASN A 268 -13.12 6.21 52.23
C ASN A 268 -13.25 4.97 51.30
N SER A 269 -13.10 3.80 51.92
CA SER A 269 -13.18 2.51 51.20
C SER A 269 -14.53 2.30 50.53
N LYS A 270 -15.64 2.77 51.11
CA LYS A 270 -16.98 2.61 50.53
C LYS A 270 -17.06 3.28 49.17
N THR A 271 -16.62 4.55 49.05
CA THR A 271 -16.59 5.28 47.77
C THR A 271 -15.63 4.61 46.80
N ALA A 272 -14.45 4.16 47.22
CA ALA A 272 -13.49 3.47 46.37
C ALA A 272 -14.12 2.24 45.67
N PHE A 273 -14.74 1.35 46.45
CA PHE A 273 -15.41 0.17 45.88
C PHE A 273 -16.61 0.51 45.01
N MET A 274 -17.39 1.54 45.36
CA MET A 274 -18.51 2.01 44.54
C MET A 274 -18.04 2.47 43.14
N LEU A 275 -16.94 3.22 43.10
CA LEU A 275 -16.35 3.71 41.83
C LEU A 275 -15.90 2.55 40.93
N LEU A 276 -15.20 1.55 41.52
CA LEU A 276 -14.71 0.38 40.80
C LEU A 276 -15.86 -0.50 40.30
N ASN A 277 -16.90 -0.72 41.12
CA ASN A 277 -18.06 -1.51 40.70
C ASN A 277 -18.83 -0.86 39.54
N LYS A 278 -18.96 0.48 39.53
CA LYS A 278 -19.59 1.16 38.41
C LYS A 278 -18.76 1.02 37.13
N ALA A 279 -17.43 1.23 37.20
CA ALA A 279 -16.55 1.04 36.08
C ALA A 279 -16.56 -0.41 35.57
N LEU A 280 -16.65 -1.40 36.50
CA LEU A 280 -16.72 -2.82 36.16
C LEU A 280 -17.97 -3.18 35.36
N ALA A 281 -19.11 -2.54 35.64
CA ALA A 281 -20.36 -2.79 34.90
C ALA A 281 -20.31 -2.40 33.42
N GLU A 282 -19.40 -1.50 33.05
CA GLU A 282 -19.26 -0.97 31.69
C GLU A 282 -17.98 -1.49 30.98
N SER A 283 -17.23 -2.41 31.62
CA SER A 283 -15.91 -2.84 31.16
C SER A 283 -15.95 -4.18 30.43
N ASP A 284 -15.05 -4.34 29.46
CA ASP A 284 -14.75 -5.63 28.85
C ASP A 284 -13.96 -6.56 29.79
N LEU A 285 -13.64 -7.77 29.34
CA LEU A 285 -12.99 -8.79 30.14
C LEU A 285 -11.59 -8.35 30.63
N GLU A 286 -10.80 -7.72 29.77
CA GLU A 286 -9.43 -7.27 30.10
C GLU A 286 -9.44 -6.13 31.14
N ASN A 287 -10.26 -5.14 30.91
CA ASN A 287 -10.45 -4.02 31.83
C ASN A 287 -11.09 -4.46 33.18
N SER A 288 -11.99 -5.45 33.12
CA SER A 288 -12.58 -6.05 34.31
C SER A 288 -11.53 -6.73 35.19
N ILE A 289 -10.53 -7.38 34.60
CA ILE A 289 -9.39 -7.96 35.34
C ILE A 289 -8.65 -6.86 36.11
N LEU A 290 -8.28 -5.74 35.46
CA LEU A 290 -7.58 -4.61 36.07
C LEU A 290 -8.36 -4.01 37.24
N LEU A 291 -9.66 -3.82 37.07
CA LEU A 291 -10.53 -3.28 38.13
C LEU A 291 -10.63 -4.24 39.34
N LYS A 292 -10.80 -5.54 39.06
CA LYS A 292 -10.84 -6.57 40.13
C LYS A 292 -9.49 -6.72 40.83
N GLU A 293 -8.36 -6.61 40.14
CA GLU A 293 -7.02 -6.60 40.75
C GLU A 293 -6.87 -5.42 41.73
N THR A 294 -7.37 -4.24 41.34
CA THR A 294 -7.37 -3.06 42.22
C THR A 294 -8.26 -3.29 43.45
N MET A 295 -9.44 -3.90 43.30
CA MET A 295 -10.30 -4.28 44.40
C MET A 295 -9.65 -5.30 45.31
N GLN A 296 -9.02 -6.33 44.77
CA GLN A 296 -8.29 -7.36 45.50
C GLN A 296 -7.17 -6.75 46.37
N GLU A 297 -6.37 -5.84 45.79
CA GLU A 297 -5.33 -5.11 46.52
C GLU A 297 -5.91 -4.38 47.74
N MET A 298 -7.03 -3.68 47.57
CA MET A 298 -7.68 -2.94 48.65
C MET A 298 -8.26 -3.86 49.73
N LEU A 299 -8.88 -4.97 49.32
CA LEU A 299 -9.38 -5.99 50.26
C LEU A 299 -8.25 -6.59 51.10
N TYR A 300 -7.13 -6.93 50.43
CA TYR A 300 -5.94 -7.46 51.11
C TYR A 300 -5.39 -6.46 52.13
N LYS A 301 -5.22 -5.18 51.75
CA LYS A 301 -4.77 -4.10 52.63
C LYS A 301 -5.73 -3.81 53.78
N SER A 302 -7.01 -4.13 53.63
CA SER A 302 -8.04 -4.00 54.65
C SER A 302 -8.11 -5.21 55.60
N GLY A 303 -7.25 -6.22 55.45
CA GLY A 303 -7.29 -7.45 56.23
C GLY A 303 -8.40 -8.42 55.85
N LYS A 304 -9.14 -8.16 54.76
CA LYS A 304 -10.24 -9.01 54.30
C LYS A 304 -9.71 -10.12 53.39
N TYR A 305 -8.84 -10.95 53.95
CA TYR A 305 -8.09 -11.96 53.18
C TYR A 305 -8.96 -13.01 52.50
N LYS A 306 -10.09 -13.40 53.11
CA LYS A 306 -11.02 -14.36 52.51
C LYS A 306 -11.67 -13.78 51.22
N GLU A 307 -12.12 -12.53 51.30
CA GLU A 307 -12.73 -11.84 50.15
C GLU A 307 -11.68 -11.61 49.03
N ALA A 308 -10.46 -11.20 49.43
CA ALA A 308 -9.35 -11.04 48.50
C ALA A 308 -8.95 -12.36 47.82
N GLY A 309 -8.96 -13.47 48.57
CA GLY A 309 -8.71 -14.82 48.01
C GLY A 309 -9.77 -15.28 47.02
N ASN A 310 -11.06 -15.07 47.33
CA ASN A 310 -12.14 -15.37 46.40
C ASN A 310 -11.99 -14.55 45.11
N MET A 311 -11.68 -13.27 45.24
CA MET A 311 -11.46 -12.40 44.06
C MET A 311 -10.24 -12.83 43.24
N ALA A 312 -9.18 -13.36 43.87
CA ALA A 312 -8.04 -13.92 43.15
C ALA A 312 -8.42 -15.14 42.28
N VAL A 313 -9.33 -15.99 42.76
CA VAL A 313 -9.86 -17.13 42.01
C VAL A 313 -10.64 -16.64 40.79
N ASP A 314 -11.51 -15.65 41.00
CA ASP A 314 -12.26 -15.03 39.89
C ASP A 314 -11.33 -14.41 38.82
N ILE A 315 -10.34 -13.63 39.27
CA ILE A 315 -9.34 -13.00 38.38
C ILE A 315 -8.58 -14.08 37.58
N LYS A 316 -8.20 -15.18 38.22
CA LYS A 316 -7.53 -16.29 37.54
C LYS A 316 -8.43 -16.89 36.47
N ALA A 317 -9.69 -17.20 36.79
CA ALA A 317 -10.64 -17.73 35.80
C ALA A 317 -10.86 -16.77 34.61
N MET A 318 -10.91 -15.46 34.87
CA MET A 318 -11.02 -14.43 33.83
C MET A 318 -9.76 -14.37 32.95
N LYS A 319 -8.56 -14.46 33.55
CA LYS A 319 -7.29 -14.53 32.80
C LYS A 319 -7.21 -15.79 31.93
N ASP A 320 -7.60 -16.93 32.46
CA ASP A 320 -7.64 -18.20 31.72
C ASP A 320 -8.62 -18.09 30.53
N SER A 321 -9.80 -17.48 30.75
CA SER A 321 -10.78 -17.23 29.69
C SER A 321 -10.23 -16.26 28.62
N LEU A 322 -9.55 -15.20 29.01
CA LEU A 322 -8.92 -14.24 28.09
C LEU A 322 -7.83 -14.91 27.25
N GLU A 323 -7.01 -15.75 27.87
CA GLU A 323 -5.96 -16.49 27.18
C GLU A 323 -6.57 -17.51 26.19
N GLN A 324 -7.63 -18.20 26.58
CA GLN A 324 -8.37 -19.10 25.68
C GLN A 324 -8.95 -18.35 24.47
N GLN A 325 -9.54 -17.16 24.70
CA GLN A 325 -10.02 -16.31 23.60
C GLN A 325 -8.88 -15.90 22.67
N ARG A 326 -7.73 -15.49 23.20
CA ARG A 326 -6.54 -15.13 22.41
C ARG A 326 -6.01 -16.33 21.61
N GLN A 327 -5.95 -17.52 22.21
CA GLN A 327 -5.53 -18.73 21.51
C GLN A 327 -6.51 -19.11 20.38
N THR A 328 -7.80 -19.01 20.63
CA THR A 328 -8.84 -19.26 19.62
C THR A 328 -8.72 -18.30 18.45
N ALA A 329 -8.54 -17.00 18.73
CA ALA A 329 -8.33 -15.99 17.72
C ALA A 329 -7.06 -16.26 16.89
N ARG A 330 -5.95 -16.65 17.56
CA ARG A 330 -4.71 -17.03 16.89
C ARG A 330 -4.87 -18.23 15.96
N ILE A 331 -5.63 -19.24 16.37
CA ILE A 331 -5.92 -20.40 15.54
C ILE A 331 -6.78 -19.98 14.33
N GLN A 332 -7.79 -19.14 14.54
CA GLN A 332 -8.62 -18.60 13.46
C GLN A 332 -7.78 -17.77 12.48
N GLU A 333 -6.87 -16.95 12.98
CA GLU A 333 -5.91 -16.20 12.16
C GLU A 333 -5.01 -17.12 11.33
N LEU A 334 -4.46 -18.15 11.94
CA LEU A 334 -3.64 -19.15 11.23
C LEU A 334 -4.42 -19.85 10.14
N GLN A 335 -5.67 -20.24 10.40
CA GLN A 335 -6.58 -20.84 9.42
C GLN A 335 -6.87 -19.85 8.30
N PHE A 336 -7.25 -18.62 8.63
CA PHE A 336 -7.51 -17.57 7.63
C PHE A 336 -6.29 -17.31 6.75
N ASN A 337 -5.10 -17.20 7.35
CA ASN A 337 -3.85 -16.99 6.62
C ASN A 337 -3.52 -18.18 5.70
N TYR A 338 -3.78 -19.41 6.16
CA TYR A 338 -3.62 -20.62 5.35
C TYR A 338 -4.59 -20.63 4.17
N ASP A 339 -5.88 -20.38 4.43
CA ASP A 339 -6.93 -20.34 3.40
C ASP A 339 -6.68 -19.22 2.39
N SER A 340 -6.25 -18.05 2.86
CA SER A 340 -5.89 -16.91 2.01
C SER A 340 -4.69 -17.23 1.11
N ARG A 341 -3.66 -17.90 1.64
CA ARG A 341 -2.52 -18.38 0.84
C ARG A 341 -2.95 -19.43 -0.17
N GLN A 342 -3.86 -20.32 0.19
CA GLN A 342 -4.39 -21.33 -0.70
C GLN A 342 -5.19 -20.71 -1.86
N VAL A 343 -6.01 -19.70 -1.57
CA VAL A 343 -6.73 -18.90 -2.58
C VAL A 343 -5.75 -18.15 -3.47
N ALA A 344 -4.72 -17.52 -2.89
CA ALA A 344 -3.69 -16.82 -3.65
C ALA A 344 -2.88 -17.78 -4.55
N ASN A 345 -2.53 -18.97 -4.06
CA ASN A 345 -1.85 -20.00 -4.84
C ASN A 345 -2.73 -20.52 -5.98
N ASN A 346 -4.01 -20.79 -5.71
CA ASN A 346 -4.96 -21.21 -6.74
C ASN A 346 -5.15 -20.13 -7.82
N SER A 347 -5.20 -18.85 -7.42
CA SER A 347 -5.24 -17.71 -8.35
C SER A 347 -3.96 -17.60 -9.17
N ARG A 348 -2.80 -17.80 -8.55
CA ARG A 348 -1.48 -17.84 -9.23
C ARG A 348 -1.41 -18.99 -10.22
N ASP A 349 -1.86 -20.18 -9.82
CA ASP A 349 -1.93 -21.34 -10.71
C ASP A 349 -2.87 -21.13 -11.88
N PHE A 350 -4.02 -20.46 -11.65
CA PHE A 350 -4.93 -20.08 -12.72
C PHE A 350 -4.27 -19.09 -13.70
N ILE A 351 -3.58 -18.07 -13.20
CA ILE A 351 -2.85 -17.10 -14.03
C ILE A 351 -1.75 -17.82 -14.83
N VAL A 352 -0.96 -18.69 -14.19
CA VAL A 352 0.09 -19.46 -14.87
C VAL A 352 -0.50 -20.34 -15.96
N ARG A 353 -1.59 -21.05 -15.69
CA ARG A 353 -2.29 -21.88 -16.71
C ARG A 353 -2.82 -21.03 -17.86
N THR A 354 -3.33 -19.85 -17.57
CA THR A 354 -3.83 -18.90 -18.59
C THR A 354 -2.67 -18.38 -19.47
N ILE A 355 -1.53 -18.04 -18.87
CA ILE A 355 -0.31 -17.63 -19.61
C ILE A 355 0.19 -18.78 -20.49
N ILE A 356 0.24 -20.01 -19.95
CA ILE A 356 0.66 -21.18 -20.72
C ILE A 356 -0.29 -21.41 -21.91
N ALA A 357 -1.61 -21.34 -21.70
CA ALA A 357 -2.59 -21.47 -22.76
C ALA A 357 -2.43 -20.38 -23.84
N PHE A 358 -2.14 -19.14 -23.42
CA PHE A 358 -1.87 -18.02 -24.33
C PHE A 358 -0.57 -18.25 -25.12
N CYS A 359 0.50 -18.71 -24.49
CA CYS A 359 1.75 -19.06 -25.16
C CYS A 359 1.56 -20.19 -26.17
N ILE A 360 0.78 -21.23 -25.82
CA ILE A 360 0.41 -22.30 -26.76
C ILE A 360 -0.36 -21.74 -27.95
N GLY A 361 -1.31 -20.82 -27.70
CA GLY A 361 -2.05 -20.13 -28.77
C GLY A 361 -1.13 -19.37 -29.73
N ILE A 362 -0.13 -18.66 -29.20
CA ILE A 362 0.88 -17.94 -30.01
C ILE A 362 1.71 -18.94 -30.83
N ILE A 363 2.14 -20.07 -30.24
CA ILE A 363 2.89 -21.08 -30.96
C ILE A 363 2.06 -21.67 -32.10
N ILE A 364 0.78 -21.99 -31.84
CA ILE A 364 -0.14 -22.46 -32.88
C ILE A 364 -0.32 -21.42 -33.97
N ALA A 365 -0.52 -20.14 -33.61
CA ALA A 365 -0.64 -19.06 -34.59
C ALA A 365 0.65 -18.90 -35.42
N ALA A 366 1.82 -18.97 -34.77
CA ALA A 366 3.12 -18.90 -35.43
C ALA A 366 3.34 -20.08 -36.39
N THR A 367 2.97 -21.30 -35.97
CA THR A 367 3.06 -22.49 -36.83
C THR A 367 2.09 -22.41 -38.01
N CYS A 368 0.85 -21.97 -37.78
CA CYS A 368 -0.12 -21.70 -38.87
C CYS A 368 0.39 -20.62 -39.83
N PHE A 369 0.96 -19.54 -39.32
CA PHE A 369 1.57 -18.48 -40.12
C PHE A 369 2.79 -18.99 -40.91
N TRP A 370 3.63 -19.85 -40.29
CA TRP A 370 4.76 -20.47 -40.97
C TRP A 370 4.30 -21.40 -42.10
N PHE A 371 3.26 -22.24 -41.85
CA PHE A 371 2.64 -23.08 -42.86
C PHE A 371 2.02 -22.25 -44.01
N TYR A 372 1.33 -21.17 -43.63
CA TYR A 372 0.78 -20.24 -44.64
C TYR A 372 1.89 -19.62 -45.51
N ARG A 373 2.97 -19.12 -44.86
CA ARG A 373 4.14 -18.60 -45.60
C ARG A 373 4.83 -19.65 -46.45
N ARG A 374 4.94 -20.88 -45.93
CA ARG A 374 5.53 -21.98 -46.69
C ARG A 374 4.71 -22.35 -47.92
N ASN A 375 3.39 -22.38 -47.80
CA ASN A 375 2.50 -22.65 -48.92
C ASN A 375 2.54 -21.50 -49.95
N ARG A 376 2.54 -20.25 -49.49
CA ARG A 376 2.68 -19.10 -50.35
C ARG A 376 4.02 -19.09 -51.11
N LYS A 377 5.12 -19.45 -50.41
CA LYS A 377 6.42 -19.64 -51.11
C LYS A 377 6.39 -20.76 -52.14
N LYS A 378 5.60 -21.81 -51.95
CA LYS A 378 5.42 -22.86 -52.94
C LYS A 378 4.62 -22.33 -54.14
N GLU A 379 3.59 -21.53 -53.91
CA GLU A 379 2.83 -20.87 -54.98
C GLU A 379 3.70 -19.85 -55.73
N ASP A 380 4.46 -19.01 -55.01
CA ASP A 380 5.41 -18.08 -55.59
C ASP A 380 6.50 -18.81 -56.43
N TYR A 381 7.00 -19.95 -55.92
CA TYR A 381 7.95 -20.78 -56.64
C TYR A 381 7.32 -21.40 -57.89
N SER A 382 6.07 -21.87 -57.80
CA SER A 382 5.34 -22.38 -58.95
C SER A 382 5.05 -21.30 -60.00
N GLN A 383 4.73 -20.07 -59.53
CA GLN A 383 4.56 -18.90 -60.40
C GLN A 383 5.89 -18.47 -61.02
N GLN A 384 7.00 -18.48 -60.24
CA GLN A 384 8.33 -18.20 -60.79
C GLN A 384 8.76 -19.26 -61.82
N LEU A 385 8.42 -20.53 -61.59
CA LEU A 385 8.66 -21.59 -62.54
C LEU A 385 7.81 -21.41 -63.81
N LEU A 386 6.57 -20.99 -63.61
CA LEU A 386 5.66 -20.63 -64.70
C LEU A 386 6.19 -19.42 -65.48
N ILE A 387 6.62 -18.36 -64.75
CA ILE A 387 7.26 -17.17 -65.35
C ILE A 387 8.55 -17.55 -66.09
N LYS A 388 9.37 -18.43 -65.49
CA LYS A 388 10.59 -18.94 -66.12
C LYS A 388 10.29 -19.74 -67.40
N ASN A 389 9.21 -20.53 -67.40
CA ASN A 389 8.72 -21.20 -68.58
C ASN A 389 8.16 -20.23 -69.63
N TYR A 390 7.46 -19.17 -69.17
CA TYR A 390 7.02 -18.12 -70.10
C TYR A 390 8.20 -17.31 -70.66
N HIS A 391 9.22 -16.98 -69.82
CA HIS A 391 10.45 -16.33 -70.27
C HIS A 391 11.21 -17.18 -71.28
N ARG A 392 11.23 -18.51 -71.09
CA ARG A 392 11.82 -19.45 -72.01
C ARG A 392 11.03 -19.45 -73.33
N ARG A 393 9.70 -19.40 -73.27
CA ARG A 393 8.81 -19.35 -74.43
C ARG A 393 8.83 -17.97 -75.08
N ILE A 394 9.03 -16.89 -74.30
CA ILE A 394 9.25 -15.54 -74.85
C ILE A 394 10.61 -15.44 -75.55
N ALA A 395 11.67 -16.01 -74.95
CA ALA A 395 12.99 -16.09 -75.58
C ALA A 395 12.97 -16.95 -76.82
N GLU A 396 12.13 -18.00 -76.84
CA GLU A 396 11.84 -18.79 -78.09
C GLU A 396 11.01 -17.97 -79.11
N LEU A 397 10.13 -17.08 -78.59
CA LEU A 397 9.35 -16.16 -79.48
C LEU A 397 10.14 -14.92 -79.89
N GLU A 398 11.08 -14.41 -79.02
CA GLU A 398 12.01 -13.31 -79.34
C GLU A 398 13.05 -13.74 -80.38
N ALA A 399 13.40 -15.00 -80.38
CA ALA A 399 14.16 -15.58 -81.51
C ALA A 399 13.38 -15.61 -82.82
N LEU A 400 12.07 -15.37 -82.76
CA LEU A 400 11.14 -15.36 -83.85
C LEU A 400 10.56 -13.98 -84.25
N GLY A 401 10.90 -12.88 -83.56
CA GLY A 401 10.35 -11.58 -83.91
C GLY A 401 10.92 -10.39 -83.14
N GLN A 402 11.60 -9.51 -83.81
CA GLN A 402 12.13 -8.22 -83.34
C GLN A 402 11.01 -7.19 -83.08
N SER A 403 10.21 -7.27 -82.04
CA SER A 403 9.35 -6.12 -81.63
C SER A 403 8.77 -6.11 -80.25
N MET A 404 9.56 -6.21 -79.13
CA MET A 404 9.06 -5.85 -77.80
C MET A 404 10.16 -5.31 -76.85
N SER A 405 10.75 -4.17 -77.22
CA SER A 405 11.87 -3.52 -76.51
C SER A 405 11.44 -2.49 -75.49
N LYS A 406 10.18 -2.15 -75.30
CA LYS A 406 9.80 -1.01 -74.42
C LYS A 406 9.36 -1.35 -73.01
N GLU A 407 8.85 -2.52 -72.71
CA GLU A 407 8.38 -2.89 -71.37
C GLU A 407 9.48 -3.36 -70.46
N MET A 408 10.62 -3.79 -70.94
CA MET A 408 11.74 -4.32 -70.16
C MET A 408 12.54 -3.23 -69.44
N ASP A 409 12.49 -2.01 -69.94
CA ASP A 409 13.26 -0.90 -69.30
C ASP A 409 12.55 -0.29 -68.09
N GLU A 410 11.24 -0.34 -67.97
CA GLU A 410 10.50 0.14 -66.79
C GLU A 410 10.68 -0.76 -65.56
N LEU A 411 10.79 -2.06 -65.74
CA LEU A 411 11.00 -3.02 -64.65
C LEU A 411 12.41 -2.93 -64.04
N LYS A 412 13.41 -2.63 -64.86
CA LYS A 412 14.79 -2.40 -64.40
C LYS A 412 14.92 -1.14 -63.55
N GLN A 413 14.16 -0.10 -63.86
CA GLN A 413 14.16 1.16 -63.13
C GLN A 413 13.56 1.04 -61.72
N ASN A 414 12.50 0.26 -61.56
CA ASN A 414 11.88 0.01 -60.24
C ASN A 414 12.77 -0.81 -59.31
N LEU A 415 13.53 -1.76 -59.81
CA LEU A 415 14.45 -2.57 -59.00
C LEU A 415 15.63 -1.74 -58.48
N ASN A 416 16.10 -0.78 -59.26
CA ASN A 416 17.18 0.12 -58.85
C ASN A 416 16.75 1.10 -57.74
N ASN A 417 15.51 1.58 -57.74
CA ASN A 417 14.99 2.51 -56.74
C ASN A 417 14.89 1.89 -55.35
N VAL A 418 14.55 0.60 -55.25
CA VAL A 418 14.50 -0.12 -53.97
C VAL A 418 15.91 -0.38 -53.38
N LYS A 419 16.88 -0.68 -54.22
CA LYS A 419 18.29 -0.89 -53.79
C LYS A 419 18.93 0.41 -53.28
N GLN A 420 18.61 1.57 -53.90
CA GLN A 420 19.16 2.85 -53.47
C GLN A 420 18.65 3.30 -52.08
N ARG A 421 17.39 3.04 -51.73
CA ARG A 421 16.84 3.42 -50.40
C ARG A 421 17.53 2.71 -49.26
N ASN A 422 17.75 1.41 -49.36
CA ASN A 422 18.42 0.65 -48.27
C ASN A 422 19.92 1.02 -48.15
N ALA A 423 20.58 1.30 -49.25
CA ALA A 423 21.98 1.74 -49.24
C ALA A 423 22.16 3.14 -48.61
N SER A 424 21.18 4.04 -48.73
CA SER A 424 21.28 5.39 -48.18
C SER A 424 21.17 5.41 -46.63
N THR A 425 20.32 4.55 -46.06
CA THR A 425 20.17 4.46 -44.58
C THR A 425 21.42 3.89 -43.94
N ILE A 426 22.01 2.86 -44.52
CA ILE A 426 23.26 2.25 -44.02
C ILE A 426 24.46 3.22 -44.20
N ALA A 427 24.53 3.93 -45.32
CA ALA A 427 25.59 4.92 -45.58
C ALA A 427 25.49 6.12 -44.61
N CYS A 428 24.27 6.61 -44.32
CA CYS A 428 24.03 7.63 -43.34
C CYS A 428 24.48 7.16 -41.91
N GLY A 429 24.07 5.97 -41.52
CA GLY A 429 24.45 5.39 -40.22
C GLY A 429 25.96 5.18 -40.09
N HIS A 430 26.64 4.76 -41.17
CA HIS A 430 28.11 4.64 -41.18
C HIS A 430 28.79 5.98 -40.97
N ALA A 431 28.38 7.04 -41.63
CA ALA A 431 28.93 8.37 -41.46
C ALA A 431 28.75 8.90 -40.03
N LEU A 432 27.60 8.65 -39.45
CA LEU A 432 27.31 9.00 -38.04
C LEU A 432 28.18 8.18 -37.06
N TYR A 433 28.43 6.91 -37.33
CA TYR A 433 29.32 6.06 -36.55
C TYR A 433 30.77 6.56 -36.61
N GLU A 434 31.27 6.90 -37.78
CA GLU A 434 32.60 7.48 -37.90
C GLU A 434 32.75 8.83 -37.14
N ASN A 435 31.71 9.66 -37.15
CA ASN A 435 31.73 10.91 -36.39
C ASN A 435 31.83 10.66 -34.90
N ILE A 436 31.10 9.67 -34.36
CA ILE A 436 31.16 9.28 -32.96
C ILE A 436 32.53 8.72 -32.59
N THR A 437 33.15 7.88 -33.43
CA THR A 437 34.50 7.36 -33.18
C THR A 437 35.58 8.45 -33.22
N LYS A 438 35.32 9.55 -33.92
CA LYS A 438 36.18 10.75 -33.95
C LYS A 438 35.89 11.74 -32.80
N GLY A 439 34.97 11.40 -31.88
CA GLY A 439 34.67 12.20 -30.70
C GLY A 439 33.64 13.32 -30.90
N ALA A 440 32.84 13.27 -31.97
CA ALA A 440 31.76 14.24 -32.19
C ALA A 440 30.64 14.05 -31.15
N ASN A 441 29.95 15.16 -30.80
CA ASN A 441 28.79 15.09 -29.93
C ASN A 441 27.48 14.93 -30.72
N THR A 442 26.43 14.49 -30.03
CA THR A 442 25.12 14.21 -30.62
C THR A 442 24.06 15.25 -30.26
N VAL A 443 24.44 16.42 -29.77
CA VAL A 443 23.51 17.47 -29.31
C VAL A 443 22.60 17.97 -30.44
N SER A 444 23.07 17.95 -31.67
CA SER A 444 22.31 18.35 -32.87
C SER A 444 21.60 17.20 -33.57
N TRP A 445 21.71 15.97 -33.07
CA TRP A 445 21.11 14.81 -33.74
C TRP A 445 19.57 14.81 -33.65
N THR A 446 18.95 14.52 -34.78
CA THR A 446 17.51 14.28 -34.86
C THR A 446 17.19 12.84 -34.48
N LYS A 447 15.91 12.53 -34.27
CA LYS A 447 15.47 11.15 -34.04
C LYS A 447 15.89 10.22 -35.20
N ASN A 448 15.84 10.72 -36.44
CA ASN A 448 16.23 9.96 -37.63
C ASN A 448 17.74 9.62 -37.61
N ASP A 449 18.59 10.49 -37.11
CA ASP A 449 20.02 10.24 -37.01
C ASP A 449 20.33 9.12 -36.00
N PHE A 450 19.66 9.12 -34.86
CA PHE A 450 19.75 8.01 -33.91
C PHE A 450 19.27 6.70 -34.50
N ASP A 451 18.17 6.70 -35.25
CA ASP A 451 17.64 5.50 -35.86
C ASP A 451 18.58 4.98 -36.98
N CYS A 452 19.14 5.86 -37.82
CA CYS A 452 20.15 5.49 -38.85
C CYS A 452 21.41 4.91 -38.21
N PHE A 453 21.92 5.53 -37.15
CA PHE A 453 23.10 5.04 -36.42
C PHE A 453 22.84 3.64 -35.82
N LEU A 454 21.70 3.47 -35.16
CA LEU A 454 21.34 2.20 -34.53
C LEU A 454 21.16 1.08 -35.57
N GLU A 455 20.56 1.37 -36.74
CA GLU A 455 20.41 0.39 -37.83
C GLU A 455 21.77 -0.01 -38.41
N TYR A 456 22.70 0.94 -38.57
CA TYR A 456 24.06 0.63 -38.99
C TYR A 456 24.80 -0.21 -37.92
N TYR A 457 24.73 0.18 -36.64
CA TYR A 457 25.40 -0.54 -35.57
C TYR A 457 24.81 -1.94 -35.36
N LYS A 458 23.52 -2.10 -35.58
CA LYS A 458 22.84 -3.39 -35.58
C LYS A 458 23.35 -4.29 -36.70
N ALA A 459 23.70 -3.71 -37.86
CA ALA A 459 24.24 -4.49 -38.99
C ALA A 459 25.67 -4.99 -38.72
N ILE A 460 26.49 -4.26 -37.94
CA ILE A 460 27.88 -4.67 -37.62
C ILE A 460 27.97 -5.45 -36.31
N ASN A 461 27.05 -5.28 -35.38
CA ASN A 461 27.00 -6.00 -34.10
C ASN A 461 25.56 -6.45 -33.76
N PRO A 462 25.03 -7.46 -34.50
CA PRO A 462 23.66 -7.92 -34.30
C PRO A 462 23.42 -8.57 -32.92
N ASP A 463 24.43 -9.23 -32.34
CA ASP A 463 24.30 -9.96 -31.08
C ASP A 463 24.02 -9.01 -29.90
N LEU A 464 24.56 -7.80 -29.95
CA LEU A 464 24.29 -6.77 -28.95
C LEU A 464 22.80 -6.39 -28.91
N PHE A 465 22.16 -6.25 -30.06
CA PHE A 465 20.75 -5.89 -30.15
C PHE A 465 19.82 -7.03 -29.73
N ILE A 466 20.22 -8.27 -29.96
CA ILE A 466 19.54 -9.45 -29.43
C ILE A 466 19.60 -9.45 -27.90
N THR A 467 20.75 -9.07 -27.34
CA THR A 467 20.94 -8.93 -25.88
C THR A 467 20.05 -7.80 -25.33
N PHE A 468 19.93 -6.67 -26.02
CA PHE A 468 19.04 -5.57 -25.59
C PHE A 468 17.57 -6.02 -25.51
N GLU A 469 17.11 -6.80 -26.48
CA GLU A 469 15.74 -7.31 -26.50
C GLU A 469 15.48 -8.36 -25.41
N LYS A 470 16.53 -9.08 -25.00
CA LYS A 470 16.47 -10.11 -23.95
C LYS A 470 16.53 -9.52 -22.53
N GLU A 471 17.44 -8.58 -22.31
CA GLU A 471 17.74 -8.09 -20.97
C GLU A 471 16.90 -6.87 -20.56
N TYR A 472 16.27 -6.16 -21.48
CA TYR A 472 15.59 -4.91 -21.19
C TYR A 472 14.20 -4.81 -21.82
N THR A 473 13.26 -4.20 -21.10
CA THR A 473 11.92 -3.89 -21.62
C THR A 473 11.84 -2.43 -22.09
N ASN A 474 11.30 -2.23 -23.30
CA ASN A 474 10.97 -0.88 -23.83
C ASN A 474 12.10 0.16 -23.77
N LEU A 475 13.27 -0.19 -24.28
CA LEU A 475 14.36 0.77 -24.44
C LEU A 475 14.04 1.77 -25.54
N SER A 476 14.11 3.08 -25.21
CA SER A 476 14.08 4.14 -26.22
C SER A 476 15.35 4.15 -27.06
N SER A 477 15.30 4.73 -28.29
CA SER A 477 16.48 4.88 -29.16
C SER A 477 17.65 5.54 -28.42
N GLY A 478 17.41 6.55 -27.59
CA GLY A 478 18.45 7.20 -26.76
C GLY A 478 19.07 6.27 -25.71
N ASN A 479 18.26 5.37 -25.11
CA ASN A 479 18.80 4.39 -24.16
C ASN A 479 19.58 3.28 -24.86
N LYS A 480 19.11 2.81 -26.04
CA LYS A 480 19.86 1.88 -26.88
C LYS A 480 21.19 2.50 -27.32
N PHE A 481 21.17 3.77 -27.70
CA PHE A 481 22.36 4.49 -28.08
C PHE A 481 23.38 4.60 -26.93
N LEU A 482 22.94 4.91 -25.71
CA LEU A 482 23.83 4.92 -24.54
C LEU A 482 24.47 3.54 -24.25
N LEU A 483 23.71 2.46 -24.44
CA LEU A 483 24.24 1.10 -24.29
C LEU A 483 25.24 0.76 -25.40
N VAL A 484 24.99 1.23 -26.63
CA VAL A 484 25.96 1.09 -27.74
C VAL A 484 27.25 1.83 -27.44
N LEU A 485 27.19 3.06 -26.90
CA LEU A 485 28.40 3.80 -26.53
C LEU A 485 29.21 3.08 -25.43
N GLN A 486 28.54 2.33 -24.55
CA GLN A 486 29.21 1.49 -23.56
C GLN A 486 29.85 0.24 -24.18
N ASP A 487 29.19 -0.37 -25.17
CA ASP A 487 29.71 -1.50 -25.94
C ASP A 487 30.96 -1.11 -26.74
N MET A 488 30.98 0.13 -27.23
CA MET A 488 32.15 0.74 -27.88
C MET A 488 33.32 1.01 -26.91
N GLN A 489 33.21 0.61 -25.63
CA GLN A 489 34.21 0.75 -24.56
C GLN A 489 34.65 2.19 -24.29
N LEU A 490 33.81 3.17 -24.55
CA LEU A 490 34.07 4.58 -24.28
C LEU A 490 34.00 4.84 -22.77
N ASP A 491 34.93 5.67 -22.28
CA ASP A 491 34.95 6.06 -20.87
C ASP A 491 33.85 7.07 -20.52
N ASN A 492 33.67 7.33 -19.23
CA ASN A 492 32.58 8.17 -18.76
C ASN A 492 32.69 9.63 -19.25
N GLU A 493 33.87 10.14 -19.44
CA GLU A 493 34.08 11.50 -19.92
C GLU A 493 33.77 11.61 -21.42
N GLN A 494 34.18 10.62 -22.19
CA GLN A 494 33.85 10.51 -23.60
C GLN A 494 32.34 10.37 -23.82
N ILE A 495 31.64 9.50 -23.05
CA ILE A 495 30.19 9.35 -23.14
C ILE A 495 29.46 10.66 -22.79
N LYS A 496 29.92 11.38 -21.76
CA LYS A 496 29.36 12.70 -21.41
C LYS A 496 29.53 13.71 -22.54
N HIS A 497 30.72 13.75 -23.11
CA HIS A 497 31.03 14.65 -24.24
C HIS A 497 30.13 14.35 -25.43
N ILE A 498 29.99 13.07 -25.81
CA ILE A 498 29.20 12.65 -26.96
C ILE A 498 27.70 12.96 -26.74
N LEU A 499 27.17 12.71 -25.57
CA LEU A 499 25.75 12.93 -25.27
C LEU A 499 25.43 14.38 -24.87
N GLY A 500 26.40 15.21 -24.59
CA GLY A 500 26.21 16.54 -24.01
C GLY A 500 25.66 16.49 -22.58
N PHE A 501 25.98 15.45 -21.82
CA PHE A 501 25.39 15.21 -20.49
C PHE A 501 26.29 15.70 -19.38
N SER A 502 25.69 16.26 -18.32
CA SER A 502 26.38 16.44 -17.04
C SER A 502 26.56 15.07 -16.34
N SER A 503 27.47 15.02 -15.35
CA SER A 503 27.68 13.81 -14.54
C SER A 503 26.40 13.32 -13.84
N GLY A 504 25.47 14.23 -13.49
CA GLY A 504 24.16 13.92 -12.95
C GLY A 504 23.22 13.33 -13.99
N ALA A 505 23.20 13.92 -15.18
CA ALA A 505 22.36 13.45 -16.29
C ALA A 505 22.74 12.03 -16.74
N LEU A 506 24.05 11.73 -16.82
CA LEU A 506 24.52 10.40 -17.18
C LEU A 506 24.16 9.35 -16.10
N ARG A 507 24.29 9.70 -14.81
CA ARG A 507 23.85 8.85 -13.71
C ARG A 507 22.35 8.56 -13.79
N SER A 508 21.55 9.58 -14.04
CA SER A 508 20.09 9.44 -14.18
C SER A 508 19.70 8.60 -15.40
N ALA A 509 20.42 8.73 -16.52
CA ALA A 509 20.19 7.91 -17.71
C ALA A 509 20.51 6.43 -17.45
N ARG A 510 21.64 6.14 -16.79
CA ARG A 510 22.01 4.77 -16.39
C ARG A 510 21.05 4.17 -15.37
N PHE A 511 20.57 4.96 -14.44
CA PHE A 511 19.54 4.51 -13.50
C PHE A 511 18.26 4.11 -14.25
N ARG A 512 17.79 4.93 -15.19
CA ARG A 512 16.61 4.60 -16.04
C ARG A 512 16.81 3.35 -16.89
N ILE A 513 18.03 3.07 -17.35
CA ILE A 513 18.33 1.84 -18.07
C ILE A 513 18.29 0.64 -17.11
N ARG A 514 18.92 0.77 -15.94
CA ARG A 514 18.90 -0.29 -14.92
C ARG A 514 17.49 -0.64 -14.44
N SER A 515 16.61 0.35 -14.30
CA SER A 515 15.21 0.12 -13.92
C SER A 515 14.38 -0.58 -15.01
N LYS A 516 14.93 -0.71 -16.22
CA LYS A 516 14.31 -1.43 -17.33
C LYS A 516 14.96 -2.80 -17.61
N LYS A 517 15.94 -3.15 -16.81
CA LYS A 517 16.55 -4.48 -16.90
C LYS A 517 15.58 -5.51 -16.31
N ASN A 518 15.36 -6.59 -17.04
CA ASN A 518 14.56 -7.70 -16.58
C ASN A 518 15.31 -8.35 -15.40
N ASP A 519 14.79 -8.23 -14.18
CA ASP A 519 15.29 -9.00 -13.06
C ASP A 519 15.00 -10.48 -13.35
N GLU A 520 16.02 -11.25 -13.61
CA GLU A 520 15.95 -12.70 -13.52
C GLU A 520 15.64 -13.05 -12.05
N LYS A 521 14.35 -13.24 -11.76
CA LYS A 521 13.96 -13.96 -10.56
C LYS A 521 14.18 -15.45 -10.84
N CYS A 522 15.26 -15.96 -10.26
CA CYS A 522 15.36 -17.39 -9.94
C CYS A 522 14.17 -17.88 -9.11
#